data_dd3fc9a5b7df270f100d78aae52d4a69
#
_entry.id   dd3fc9a5b7df270f100d78aae52d4a69
#
_cell.length_a   1.000
_cell.length_b   1.000
_cell.length_c   1.000
_cell.angle_alpha   90.00
_cell.angle_beta   90.00
_cell.angle_gamma   90.00
#
_symmetry.space_group_name_H-M   'P 1'
#
loop_
_entity.id
_entity.type
_entity.pdbx_description
1 polymer ?
#
loop_
_entity_poly.entity_id
_entity_poly.type
_entity_poly.pdbx_seq_one_letter_code
_entity_poly.pdbx_strand_id
1 'polypeptide(L)'
;MAEPFYSAGLQFECTQCHACCRHDPGFVFLGQRDLDRLSRRLGLSREDFVKKYTRWVDSDRGRILSLLEKKNFDCIFWDQGCQVYEDRPIQCSTYPFWKTPMKSEENWRWEGRFCPGIQKGPLHSREEIEQALAAREAQPAITFEEWEARA
;
A
#
# COMPACT_ATOMS: atom_id res chain seq x y z
N MET A 1 2.08 -30.11 6.45
CA MET A 1 1.82 -28.70 6.76
C MET A 1 0.42 -28.30 6.30
N ALA A 2 -0.24 -27.52 7.11
CA ALA A 2 -1.57 -27.07 6.74
C ALA A 2 -1.53 -26.06 5.58
N GLU A 3 -2.48 -26.16 4.67
CA GLU A 3 -2.64 -25.18 3.62
C GLU A 3 -3.12 -23.85 4.21
N PRO A 4 -2.77 -22.71 3.60
CA PRO A 4 -3.31 -21.43 4.06
C PRO A 4 -4.83 -21.38 3.86
N PHE A 5 -5.51 -20.58 4.67
CA PHE A 5 -6.97 -20.48 4.57
C PHE A 5 -7.44 -19.99 3.20
N TYR A 6 -6.59 -19.32 2.46
CA TYR A 6 -6.92 -18.79 1.12
C TYR A 6 -6.53 -19.74 -0.02
N SER A 7 -6.28 -21.03 0.29
CA SER A 7 -5.83 -22.00 -0.74
C SER A 7 -6.80 -22.14 -1.91
N ALA A 8 -8.10 -21.94 -1.68
CA ALA A 8 -9.13 -21.96 -2.72
C ALA A 8 -9.39 -20.59 -3.36
N GLY A 9 -8.59 -19.59 -3.00
CA GLY A 9 -8.77 -18.22 -3.47
C GLY A 9 -9.68 -17.40 -2.59
N LEU A 10 -9.72 -16.10 -2.85
CA LEU A 10 -10.58 -15.16 -2.12
C LEU A 10 -11.23 -14.19 -3.10
N GLN A 11 -12.47 -13.84 -2.82
CA GLN A 11 -13.16 -12.84 -3.62
C GLN A 11 -12.82 -11.44 -3.12
N PHE A 12 -12.48 -10.57 -4.06
CA PHE A 12 -12.24 -9.17 -3.76
C PHE A 12 -12.45 -8.33 -5.01
N GLU A 13 -13.05 -7.17 -4.83
CA GLU A 13 -13.17 -6.15 -5.87
C GLU A 13 -13.09 -4.79 -5.22
N CYS A 14 -12.13 -3.96 -5.67
CA CYS A 14 -12.03 -2.60 -5.18
C CYS A 14 -13.24 -1.80 -5.63
N THR A 15 -14.02 -1.32 -4.67
CA THR A 15 -15.20 -0.48 -4.95
C THR A 15 -14.84 0.98 -5.10
N GLN A 16 -13.55 1.31 -4.96
CA GLN A 16 -13.05 2.69 -4.99
C GLN A 16 -13.71 3.58 -3.95
N CYS A 17 -14.11 2.98 -2.81
CA CYS A 17 -14.65 3.74 -1.67
C CYS A 17 -13.57 4.58 -1.00
N HIS A 18 -12.30 4.23 -1.23
CA HIS A 18 -11.11 4.93 -0.75
C HIS A 18 -10.96 4.97 0.77
N ALA A 19 -11.60 4.06 1.48
CA ALA A 19 -11.45 3.95 2.93
C ALA A 19 -9.98 3.72 3.34
N CYS A 20 -9.19 3.08 2.46
CA CYS A 20 -7.76 2.88 2.68
C CYS A 20 -6.92 4.17 2.48
N CYS A 21 -7.52 5.22 1.88
CA CYS A 21 -6.86 6.51 1.58
C CYS A 21 -7.38 7.66 2.44
N ARG A 22 -8.43 7.43 3.23
CA ARG A 22 -9.21 8.51 3.85
C ARG A 22 -9.62 8.18 5.26
N HIS A 23 -9.99 9.23 5.99
CA HIS A 23 -10.74 9.23 7.26
C HIS A 23 -9.92 8.89 8.48
N ASP A 24 -9.02 7.92 8.41
CA ASP A 24 -8.23 7.49 9.55
C ASP A 24 -6.76 7.78 9.33
N PRO A 25 -6.02 8.16 10.37
CA PRO A 25 -4.58 8.35 10.25
C PRO A 25 -3.92 7.04 9.85
N GLY A 26 -2.93 7.12 8.99
CA GLY A 26 -2.22 5.94 8.51
C GLY A 26 -0.98 6.32 7.72
N PHE A 27 -0.33 5.29 7.22
CA PHE A 27 0.90 5.45 6.48
C PHE A 27 0.79 4.73 5.14
N VAL A 28 1.32 5.36 4.10
CA VAL A 28 1.50 4.72 2.81
C VAL A 28 3.00 4.69 2.55
N PHE A 29 3.61 3.54 2.83
CA PHE A 29 5.06 3.38 2.73
C PHE A 29 5.48 3.22 1.27
N LEU A 30 6.63 3.78 0.93
CA LEU A 30 7.14 3.81 -0.44
C LEU A 30 8.45 3.06 -0.56
N GLY A 31 8.52 2.13 -1.53
CA GLY A 31 9.75 1.48 -1.95
C GLY A 31 10.39 2.25 -3.11
N GLN A 32 11.54 1.75 -3.59
CA GLN A 32 12.29 2.39 -4.68
C GLN A 32 11.46 2.52 -5.96
N ARG A 33 10.74 1.46 -6.32
CA ARG A 33 9.89 1.45 -7.50
C ARG A 33 8.78 2.51 -7.41
N ASP A 34 8.16 2.61 -6.23
CA ASP A 34 7.10 3.60 -6.01
C ASP A 34 7.63 5.01 -6.21
N LEU A 35 8.78 5.29 -5.63
CA LEU A 35 9.41 6.61 -5.75
C LEU A 35 9.71 6.95 -7.21
N ASP A 36 10.25 5.99 -7.97
CA ASP A 36 10.53 6.20 -9.39
C ASP A 36 9.26 6.50 -10.19
N ARG A 37 8.23 5.70 -10.00
CA ARG A 37 6.98 5.84 -10.76
C ARG A 37 6.26 7.14 -10.43
N LEU A 38 6.16 7.47 -9.16
CA LEU A 38 5.45 8.67 -8.73
C LEU A 38 6.19 9.94 -9.13
N SER A 39 7.50 9.97 -8.98
CA SER A 39 8.29 11.14 -9.37
C SER A 39 8.20 11.36 -10.88
N ARG A 40 8.26 10.32 -11.70
CA ARG A 40 8.08 10.43 -13.14
C ARG A 40 6.70 10.96 -13.51
N ARG A 41 5.66 10.41 -12.89
CA ARG A 41 4.29 10.82 -13.15
C ARG A 41 4.08 12.31 -12.92
N LEU A 42 4.71 12.84 -11.87
CA LEU A 42 4.56 14.25 -11.50
C LEU A 42 5.59 15.17 -12.16
N GLY A 43 6.52 14.59 -12.93
CA GLY A 43 7.56 15.37 -13.58
C GLY A 43 8.57 15.99 -12.62
N LEU A 44 8.81 15.31 -11.49
CA LEU A 44 9.72 15.78 -10.45
C LEU A 44 10.95 14.89 -10.34
N SER A 45 12.05 15.46 -9.82
CA SER A 45 13.18 14.65 -9.39
C SER A 45 12.77 13.85 -8.15
N ARG A 46 13.50 12.79 -7.86
CA ARG A 46 13.25 12.00 -6.65
C ARG A 46 13.38 12.87 -5.40
N GLU A 47 14.39 13.73 -5.35
CA GLU A 47 14.64 14.64 -4.24
C GLU A 47 13.49 15.61 -4.02
N ASP A 48 12.98 16.22 -5.10
CA ASP A 48 11.87 17.16 -5.01
C ASP A 48 10.58 16.46 -4.60
N PHE A 49 10.35 15.25 -5.11
CA PHE A 49 9.19 14.46 -4.71
C PHE A 49 9.24 14.15 -3.21
N VAL A 50 10.39 13.69 -2.71
CA VAL A 50 10.55 13.37 -1.28
C VAL A 50 10.27 14.58 -0.41
N LYS A 51 10.80 15.74 -0.78
CA LYS A 51 10.58 16.99 -0.02
C LYS A 51 9.12 17.42 0.01
N LYS A 52 8.42 17.25 -1.11
CA LYS A 52 7.08 17.84 -1.29
C LYS A 52 5.96 16.92 -0.80
N TYR A 53 6.09 15.61 -0.98
CA TYR A 53 4.97 14.68 -0.80
C TYR A 53 5.19 13.63 0.27
N THR A 54 6.32 13.61 0.94
CA THR A 54 6.64 12.53 1.86
C THR A 54 7.09 13.01 3.24
N ARG A 55 7.13 12.06 4.16
CA ARG A 55 7.66 12.24 5.51
C ARG A 55 8.41 10.98 5.92
N TRP A 56 9.24 11.10 6.93
CA TRP A 56 9.97 9.97 7.51
C TRP A 56 9.26 9.54 8.78
N VAL A 57 9.02 8.25 8.92
CA VAL A 57 8.26 7.66 10.02
C VAL A 57 9.13 6.69 10.78
N ASP A 58 9.15 6.78 12.10
CA ASP A 58 9.91 5.87 12.95
C ASP A 58 9.37 4.45 12.88
N SER A 59 10.26 3.48 12.77
CA SER A 59 9.93 2.06 12.75
C SER A 59 11.06 1.26 13.39
N ASP A 60 10.85 -0.05 13.55
CA ASP A 60 11.90 -0.96 14.02
C ASP A 60 13.06 -1.11 13.02
N ARG A 61 12.87 -0.68 11.77
CA ARG A 61 13.93 -0.64 10.75
C ARG A 61 14.59 0.74 10.64
N GLY A 62 14.35 1.64 11.61
CA GLY A 62 14.76 3.02 11.53
C GLY A 62 13.66 3.88 10.93
N ARG A 63 14.00 5.08 10.45
CA ARG A 63 12.99 5.94 9.80
C ARG A 63 12.76 5.45 8.37
N ILE A 64 11.50 5.31 7.99
CA ILE A 64 11.10 4.82 6.68
C ILE A 64 10.19 5.83 5.97
N LEU A 65 10.22 5.79 4.63
CA LEU A 65 9.55 6.78 3.79
C LEU A 65 8.06 6.50 3.67
N SER A 66 7.23 7.52 3.91
CA SER A 66 5.79 7.45 3.77
C SER A 66 5.27 8.69 3.04
N LEU A 67 4.12 8.55 2.36
CA LEU A 67 3.42 9.70 1.82
C LEU A 67 2.92 10.59 2.96
N LEU A 68 2.78 11.88 2.68
CA LEU A 68 2.10 12.80 3.58
C LEU A 68 0.61 12.50 3.61
N GLU A 69 -0.07 12.93 4.66
CA GLU A 69 -1.52 12.97 4.69
C GLU A 69 -1.98 14.39 4.96
N LYS A 70 -3.22 14.68 4.55
CA LYS A 70 -3.84 15.99 4.75
C LYS A 70 -4.30 16.13 6.20
N LYS A 71 -4.71 17.33 6.60
CA LYS A 71 -5.15 17.61 7.97
C LYS A 71 -6.30 16.71 8.43
N ASN A 72 -7.16 16.28 7.51
CA ASN A 72 -8.30 15.39 7.79
C ASN A 72 -7.92 13.90 7.67
N PHE A 73 -6.62 13.59 7.60
CA PHE A 73 -6.05 12.24 7.47
C PHE A 73 -6.26 11.59 6.10
N ASP A 74 -6.75 12.32 5.12
CA ASP A 74 -6.78 11.80 3.74
C ASP A 74 -5.36 11.73 3.20
N CYS A 75 -5.10 10.70 2.35
CA CYS A 75 -3.83 10.63 1.63
C CYS A 75 -3.59 11.91 0.84
N ILE A 76 -2.33 12.35 0.75
CA ILE A 76 -1.97 13.59 0.03
C ILE A 76 -2.46 13.58 -1.42
N PHE A 77 -2.61 12.41 -2.04
CA PHE A 77 -3.09 12.28 -3.43
C PHE A 77 -4.60 12.06 -3.54
N TRP A 78 -5.32 12.09 -2.43
CA TRP A 78 -6.77 11.99 -2.47
C TRP A 78 -7.40 13.34 -2.80
N ASP A 79 -8.15 13.40 -3.89
CA ASP A 79 -8.95 14.55 -4.27
C ASP A 79 -10.09 14.06 -5.17
N GLN A 80 -11.22 13.69 -4.56
CA GLN A 80 -12.35 13.06 -5.26
C GLN A 80 -11.96 11.79 -6.02
N GLY A 81 -10.92 11.13 -5.53
CA GLY A 81 -10.32 9.94 -6.11
C GLY A 81 -8.82 9.97 -5.92
N CYS A 82 -8.17 8.86 -6.18
CA CYS A 82 -6.71 8.79 -6.11
C CYS A 82 -6.12 9.41 -7.39
N GLN A 83 -5.40 10.50 -7.25
CA GLN A 83 -4.83 11.24 -8.39
C GLN A 83 -3.68 10.48 -9.06
N VAL A 84 -3.13 9.47 -8.41
CA VAL A 84 -2.05 8.65 -8.94
C VAL A 84 -2.47 7.18 -9.08
N TYR A 85 -3.75 6.93 -9.33
CA TYR A 85 -4.34 5.58 -9.28
C TYR A 85 -3.56 4.55 -10.11
N GLU A 86 -3.19 4.89 -11.36
CA GLU A 86 -2.46 3.97 -12.25
C GLU A 86 -1.04 3.67 -11.76
N ASP A 87 -0.46 4.59 -10.99
CA ASP A 87 0.87 4.44 -10.41
C ASP A 87 0.83 4.32 -8.89
N ARG A 88 -0.26 3.76 -8.36
CA ARG A 88 -0.40 3.57 -6.92
C ARG A 88 0.83 2.88 -6.33
N PRO A 89 1.25 3.30 -5.13
CA PRO A 89 2.30 2.57 -4.42
C PRO A 89 1.96 1.09 -4.30
N ILE A 90 2.99 0.26 -4.23
CA ILE A 90 2.81 -1.20 -4.13
C ILE A 90 1.91 -1.56 -2.94
N GLN A 91 1.99 -0.80 -1.85
CA GLN A 91 1.10 -0.99 -0.70
C GLN A 91 -0.37 -0.87 -1.09
N CYS A 92 -0.71 0.18 -1.86
CA CYS A 92 -2.09 0.43 -2.27
C CYS A 92 -2.56 -0.57 -3.32
N SER A 93 -1.70 -0.91 -4.29
CA SER A 93 -2.07 -1.81 -5.39
C SER A 93 -2.20 -3.27 -4.99
N THR A 94 -1.58 -3.68 -3.88
CA THR A 94 -1.66 -5.06 -3.39
C THR A 94 -2.73 -5.26 -2.32
N TYR A 95 -3.31 -4.17 -1.80
CA TYR A 95 -4.38 -4.27 -0.81
C TYR A 95 -5.55 -5.08 -1.38
N PRO A 96 -6.18 -5.97 -0.65
CA PRO A 96 -6.01 -6.31 0.76
C PRO A 96 -5.09 -7.52 1.02
N PHE A 97 -4.32 -7.94 0.04
CA PHE A 97 -3.48 -9.13 0.16
C PHE A 97 -2.14 -8.78 0.81
N TRP A 98 -2.23 -8.35 2.07
CA TRP A 98 -1.10 -8.00 2.93
C TRP A 98 -0.92 -9.07 4.00
N LYS A 99 0.25 -9.08 4.63
CA LYS A 99 0.57 -10.08 5.65
C LYS A 99 -0.49 -10.19 6.75
N THR A 100 -0.95 -9.05 7.28
CA THR A 100 -1.89 -9.06 8.39
C THR A 100 -3.26 -9.63 8.01
N PRO A 101 -3.94 -9.16 6.92
CA PRO A 101 -5.19 -9.80 6.51
C PRO A 101 -5.03 -11.27 6.11
N MET A 102 -3.86 -11.63 5.57
CA MET A 102 -3.62 -13.00 5.08
C MET A 102 -3.13 -13.94 6.17
N LYS A 103 -2.98 -13.48 7.39
CA LYS A 103 -2.49 -14.29 8.51
C LYS A 103 -3.50 -15.36 8.93
N SER A 104 -4.79 -15.04 8.88
CA SER A 104 -5.86 -15.95 9.27
C SER A 104 -7.17 -15.54 8.62
N GLU A 105 -8.11 -16.50 8.54
CA GLU A 105 -9.46 -16.22 8.04
C GLU A 105 -10.16 -15.17 8.92
N GLU A 106 -9.91 -15.20 10.20
CA GLU A 106 -10.46 -14.22 11.14
C GLU A 106 -9.97 -12.81 10.80
N ASN A 107 -8.68 -12.65 10.52
CA ASN A 107 -8.11 -11.36 10.12
C ASN A 107 -8.71 -10.88 8.81
N TRP A 108 -8.93 -11.78 7.86
CA TRP A 108 -9.55 -11.46 6.58
C TRP A 108 -10.97 -10.92 6.78
N ARG A 109 -11.76 -11.60 7.59
CA ARG A 109 -13.14 -11.17 7.90
C ARG A 109 -13.14 -9.82 8.62
N TRP A 110 -12.19 -9.61 9.51
CA TRP A 110 -12.05 -8.34 10.22
C TRP A 110 -11.81 -7.18 9.25
N GLU A 111 -10.98 -7.40 8.22
CA GLU A 111 -10.71 -6.40 7.20
C GLU A 111 -11.98 -5.99 6.46
N GLY A 112 -12.93 -6.90 6.32
CA GLY A 112 -14.23 -6.62 5.69
C GLY A 112 -15.07 -5.58 6.40
N ARG A 113 -14.75 -5.25 7.65
CA ARG A 113 -15.42 -4.17 8.37
C ARG A 113 -15.03 -2.80 7.82
N PHE A 114 -13.88 -2.71 7.19
CA PHE A 114 -13.34 -1.45 6.67
C PHE A 114 -13.41 -1.36 5.16
N CYS A 115 -13.41 -2.49 4.48
CA CYS A 115 -13.40 -2.54 3.03
C CYS A 115 -14.62 -3.29 2.50
N PRO A 116 -15.57 -2.59 1.85
CA PRO A 116 -16.78 -3.24 1.34
C PRO A 116 -16.53 -4.21 0.18
N GLY A 117 -15.33 -4.19 -0.44
CA GLY A 117 -14.99 -5.12 -1.52
C GLY A 117 -14.53 -6.49 -1.07
N ILE A 118 -14.29 -6.69 0.23
CA ILE A 118 -13.89 -7.99 0.78
C ILE A 118 -15.05 -8.98 0.63
N GLN A 119 -14.73 -10.17 0.10
CA GLN A 119 -15.67 -11.26 -0.15
C GLN A 119 -16.70 -10.96 -1.25
N LYS A 120 -16.37 -10.02 -2.14
CA LYS A 120 -17.23 -9.65 -3.28
C LYS A 120 -16.40 -9.59 -4.55
N GLY A 121 -17.08 -9.73 -5.70
CA GLY A 121 -16.42 -9.60 -6.99
C GLY A 121 -15.68 -10.85 -7.43
N PRO A 122 -14.69 -10.70 -8.31
CA PRO A 122 -14.00 -11.86 -8.88
C PRO A 122 -13.17 -12.62 -7.86
N LEU A 123 -12.98 -13.90 -8.11
CA LEU A 123 -12.14 -14.76 -7.29
C LEU A 123 -10.68 -14.56 -7.68
N HIS A 124 -9.85 -14.25 -6.70
CA HIS A 124 -8.40 -14.19 -6.87
C HIS A 124 -7.80 -15.50 -6.41
N SER A 125 -7.00 -16.12 -7.27
CA SER A 125 -6.39 -17.41 -6.96
C SER A 125 -5.34 -17.30 -5.87
N ARG A 126 -4.98 -18.45 -5.30
CA ARG A 126 -3.87 -18.52 -4.34
C ARG A 126 -2.60 -17.92 -4.93
N GLU A 127 -2.33 -18.22 -6.19
CA GLU A 127 -1.15 -17.72 -6.90
C GLU A 127 -1.15 -16.20 -7.00
N GLU A 128 -2.31 -15.61 -7.33
CA GLU A 128 -2.44 -14.15 -7.39
C GLU A 128 -2.22 -13.51 -6.02
N ILE A 129 -2.77 -14.10 -4.98
CA ILE A 129 -2.60 -13.62 -3.61
C ILE A 129 -1.13 -13.67 -3.19
N GLU A 130 -0.48 -14.80 -3.46
CA GLU A 130 0.93 -14.98 -3.10
C GLU A 130 1.85 -14.08 -3.92
N GLN A 131 1.50 -13.79 -5.18
CA GLN A 131 2.21 -12.82 -6.00
C GLN A 131 2.12 -11.41 -5.40
N ALA A 132 0.95 -11.03 -4.92
CA ALA A 132 0.77 -9.72 -4.29
C ALA A 132 1.61 -9.61 -3.01
N LEU A 133 1.60 -10.65 -2.19
CA LEU A 133 2.42 -10.70 -0.97
C LEU A 133 3.92 -10.58 -1.31
N ALA A 134 4.37 -11.34 -2.30
CA ALA A 134 5.76 -11.33 -2.73
C ALA A 134 6.16 -9.98 -3.33
N ALA A 135 5.27 -9.36 -4.11
CA ALA A 135 5.54 -8.07 -4.74
C ALA A 135 5.77 -6.98 -3.68
N ARG A 136 4.97 -6.98 -2.63
CA ARG A 136 5.14 -6.02 -1.55
C ARG A 136 6.42 -6.29 -0.75
N GLU A 137 6.71 -7.55 -0.49
CA GLU A 137 7.93 -7.94 0.23
C GLU A 137 9.19 -7.56 -0.55
N ALA A 138 9.13 -7.61 -1.90
CA ALA A 138 10.25 -7.24 -2.76
C ALA A 138 10.49 -5.72 -2.83
N GLN A 139 9.54 -4.92 -2.35
CA GLN A 139 9.60 -3.46 -2.37
C GLN A 139 9.46 -2.90 -0.96
N PRO A 140 10.43 -3.17 -0.07
CA PRO A 140 10.36 -2.62 1.29
C PRO A 140 10.46 -1.10 1.26
N ALA A 141 9.87 -0.46 2.26
CA ALA A 141 9.96 0.99 2.38
C ALA A 141 11.41 1.46 2.44
N ILE A 142 11.70 2.54 1.74
CA ILE A 142 13.06 3.14 1.74
C ILE A 142 13.36 3.62 3.15
N THR A 143 14.55 3.27 3.68
CA THR A 143 14.99 3.79 4.96
C THR A 143 15.70 5.13 4.76
N PHE A 144 15.65 5.96 5.79
CA PHE A 144 16.38 7.24 5.77
C PHE A 144 17.88 7.02 5.54
N GLU A 145 18.43 5.98 6.13
CA GLU A 145 19.84 5.61 5.98
C GLU A 145 20.18 5.30 4.53
N GLU A 146 19.34 4.49 3.84
CA GLU A 146 19.52 4.22 2.42
C GLU A 146 19.43 5.51 1.58
N TRP A 147 18.48 6.37 1.93
CA TRP A 147 18.30 7.64 1.22
C TRP A 147 19.52 8.55 1.35
N GLU A 148 20.06 8.66 2.55
CA GLU A 148 21.27 9.46 2.80
C GLU A 148 22.51 8.89 2.10
N ALA A 149 22.56 7.57 1.93
CA ALA A 149 23.69 6.87 1.31
C ALA A 149 23.66 6.90 -0.24
N ARG A 150 22.60 7.41 -0.84
CA ARG A 150 22.52 7.46 -2.31
C ARG A 150 23.58 8.39 -2.90
N ALA A 151 24.11 7.96 -4.02
CA ALA A 151 25.11 8.75 -4.74
C ALA A 151 24.45 9.86 -5.57
#